data_cfc5d66819846582807b109eb782f5ff
#
_entry.id   cfc5d66819846582807b109eb782f5ff
#
_cell.length_a   1.000
_cell.length_b   1.000
_cell.length_c   1.000
_cell.angle_alpha   90.00
_cell.angle_beta   90.00
_cell.angle_gamma   90.00
#
_symmetry.space_group_name_H-M   'P 1'
#
loop_
_entity.id
_entity.type
_entity.pdbx_description
1 polymer ?
#
loop_
_entity_poly.entity_id
_entity_poly.type
_entity_poly.pdbx_seq_one_letter_code
_entity_poly.pdbx_strand_id
1 'polypeptide(L)'
;MTNNKTSVKWPVMPGTYQVGDPNGPVAVCALTSERLIGPLVTLPGVAIAGMVYTANLGITRIIVNITSNPAIRFLLICGKDSALFKPGQSLVALAEKGVDDKRRIIDAAGYDPVLPSIDPEQVQQFRKQVEILDWAGEEDLQVSQERVKSLSDRNPGVFVTGQKETGEARKQEEFVSIRPGGQREPLLYDRLGYLN
;
A
#
# COMPACT_ATOMS: atom_id res chain seq x y z
N MET A 1 15.77 -27.91 -25.74
CA MET A 1 14.42 -27.40 -25.53
C MET A 1 14.54 -26.20 -24.61
N THR A 2 14.64 -25.02 -25.19
CA THR A 2 14.80 -23.74 -24.45
C THR A 2 13.42 -23.32 -23.95
N ASN A 3 13.22 -23.42 -22.62
CA ASN A 3 12.05 -22.87 -21.95
C ASN A 3 12.07 -21.33 -22.08
N ASN A 4 11.35 -20.85 -23.08
CA ASN A 4 11.09 -19.42 -23.26
C ASN A 4 10.04 -19.00 -22.21
N LYS A 5 10.46 -18.80 -20.95
CA LYS A 5 9.66 -18.07 -19.96
C LYS A 5 9.57 -16.63 -20.47
N THR A 6 8.47 -16.30 -21.12
CA THR A 6 8.10 -14.90 -21.41
C THR A 6 8.07 -14.19 -20.06
N SER A 7 9.11 -13.42 -19.75
CA SER A 7 9.15 -12.61 -18.54
C SER A 7 8.04 -11.56 -18.66
N VAL A 8 6.98 -11.73 -17.90
CA VAL A 8 5.91 -10.73 -17.84
C VAL A 8 6.55 -9.42 -17.41
N LYS A 9 6.43 -8.41 -18.26
CA LYS A 9 7.01 -7.09 -17.98
C LYS A 9 6.28 -6.48 -16.78
N TRP A 10 7.03 -6.20 -15.71
CA TRP A 10 6.51 -5.49 -14.54
C TRP A 10 6.61 -3.97 -14.75
N PRO A 11 5.64 -3.16 -14.30
CA PRO A 11 4.35 -3.49 -13.69
C PRO A 11 3.37 -4.17 -14.66
N VAL A 12 2.51 -5.06 -14.10
CA VAL A 12 1.60 -5.90 -14.88
C VAL A 12 0.35 -5.12 -15.32
N MET A 13 -0.19 -4.28 -14.43
CA MET A 13 -1.38 -3.47 -14.73
C MET A 13 -1.02 -2.00 -14.98
N PRO A 14 -1.62 -1.39 -16.02
CA PRO A 14 -1.40 0.03 -16.30
C PRO A 14 -2.04 0.92 -15.23
N GLY A 15 -1.48 2.12 -15.04
CA GLY A 15 -1.97 3.11 -14.09
C GLY A 15 -1.21 4.43 -14.22
N THR A 16 -1.57 5.39 -13.36
CA THR A 16 -0.84 6.66 -13.24
C THR A 16 0.29 6.48 -12.23
N TYR A 17 1.44 6.04 -12.69
CA TYR A 17 2.63 5.79 -11.88
C TYR A 17 3.92 6.01 -12.66
N GLN A 18 5.02 6.10 -11.92
CA GLN A 18 6.37 6.03 -12.44
C GLN A 18 7.11 4.86 -11.77
N VAL A 19 7.99 4.20 -12.51
CA VAL A 19 8.80 3.07 -12.03
C VAL A 19 10.19 3.59 -11.68
N GLY A 20 10.66 3.24 -10.49
CA GLY A 20 12.02 3.49 -10.01
C GLY A 20 12.89 2.25 -10.16
N ASP A 21 13.50 1.79 -9.06
CA ASP A 21 14.25 0.53 -9.04
C ASP A 21 13.32 -0.65 -8.75
N PRO A 22 13.05 -1.56 -9.71
CA PRO A 22 12.17 -2.73 -9.49
C PRO A 22 12.60 -3.65 -8.34
N ASN A 23 13.87 -3.57 -7.89
CA ASN A 23 14.37 -4.32 -6.75
C ASN A 23 14.18 -3.59 -5.42
N GLY A 24 13.66 -2.38 -5.45
CA GLY A 24 13.40 -1.57 -4.25
C GLY A 24 12.27 -2.14 -3.40
N PRO A 25 12.38 -2.05 -2.06
CA PRO A 25 11.37 -2.59 -1.15
C PRO A 25 10.13 -1.71 -0.98
N VAL A 26 10.13 -0.47 -1.48
CA VAL A 26 9.07 0.52 -1.20
C VAL A 26 8.23 0.79 -2.44
N ALA A 27 6.91 0.65 -2.30
CA ALA A 27 5.92 1.25 -3.17
C ALA A 27 5.33 2.50 -2.50
N VAL A 28 5.12 3.56 -3.27
CA VAL A 28 4.50 4.81 -2.79
C VAL A 28 3.14 5.02 -3.46
N CYS A 29 2.10 5.15 -2.65
CA CYS A 29 0.76 5.56 -3.07
C CYS A 29 0.56 7.03 -2.67
N ALA A 30 0.74 7.94 -3.63
CA ALA A 30 0.60 9.38 -3.41
C ALA A 30 -0.86 9.87 -3.44
N LEU A 31 -1.83 8.96 -3.36
CA LEU A 31 -3.26 9.25 -3.42
C LEU A 31 -3.60 10.16 -4.61
N THR A 32 -4.11 11.37 -4.39
CA THR A 32 -4.40 12.35 -5.47
C THR A 32 -3.29 13.39 -5.66
N SER A 33 -2.19 13.31 -4.91
CA SER A 33 -1.11 14.29 -4.92
C SER A 33 -0.01 13.96 -5.94
N GLU A 34 -0.29 14.17 -7.24
CA GLU A 34 0.59 13.85 -8.36
C GLU A 34 2.01 14.43 -8.20
N ARG A 35 2.13 15.64 -7.63
CA ARG A 35 3.41 16.33 -7.43
C ARG A 35 4.43 15.55 -6.60
N LEU A 36 3.99 14.58 -5.80
CA LEU A 36 4.87 13.75 -4.97
C LEU A 36 5.52 12.60 -5.76
N ILE A 37 4.93 12.16 -6.87
CA ILE A 37 5.39 10.96 -7.60
C ILE A 37 6.81 11.11 -8.10
N GLY A 38 7.08 12.15 -8.91
CA GLY A 38 8.38 12.36 -9.53
C GLY A 38 9.53 12.43 -8.52
N PRO A 39 9.45 13.29 -7.49
CA PRO A 39 10.51 13.37 -6.48
C PRO A 39 10.68 12.08 -5.67
N LEU A 40 9.59 11.35 -5.33
CA LEU A 40 9.68 10.16 -4.49
C LEU A 40 10.16 8.94 -5.27
N VAL A 41 9.82 8.79 -6.55
CA VAL A 41 10.22 7.63 -7.34
C VAL A 41 11.73 7.59 -7.60
N THR A 42 12.41 8.74 -7.55
CA THR A 42 13.86 8.83 -7.76
C THR A 42 14.69 8.46 -6.53
N LEU A 43 14.05 8.23 -5.39
CA LEU A 43 14.76 7.88 -4.17
C LEU A 43 15.25 6.43 -4.20
N PRO A 44 16.43 6.14 -3.64
CA PRO A 44 16.92 4.79 -3.48
C PRO A 44 15.91 3.91 -2.73
N GLY A 45 15.64 2.71 -3.24
CA GLY A 45 14.74 1.75 -2.63
C GLY A 45 13.26 1.91 -3.00
N VAL A 46 12.89 2.89 -3.83
CA VAL A 46 11.52 2.99 -4.36
C VAL A 46 11.40 2.22 -5.66
N ALA A 47 10.52 1.19 -5.65
CA ALA A 47 10.21 0.40 -6.84
C ALA A 47 9.22 1.11 -7.78
N ILE A 48 8.23 1.74 -7.21
CA ILE A 48 7.13 2.39 -7.94
C ILE A 48 6.50 3.49 -7.07
N ALA A 49 6.11 4.59 -7.69
CA ALA A 49 5.30 5.62 -7.06
C ALA A 49 4.14 6.00 -7.98
N GLY A 50 2.93 6.10 -7.45
CA GLY A 50 1.75 6.36 -8.27
C GLY A 50 0.57 6.91 -7.50
N MET A 51 -0.50 7.19 -8.25
CA MET A 51 -1.76 7.71 -7.75
C MET A 51 -2.82 6.62 -7.64
N VAL A 52 -3.78 6.84 -6.75
CA VAL A 52 -5.00 6.06 -6.68
C VAL A 52 -6.20 6.99 -6.47
N TYR A 53 -7.23 6.80 -7.28
CA TYR A 53 -8.44 7.64 -7.25
C TYR A 53 -9.65 6.93 -6.68
N THR A 54 -9.72 5.61 -6.82
CA THR A 54 -10.91 4.82 -6.48
C THR A 54 -10.57 3.63 -5.61
N ALA A 55 -11.50 3.25 -4.72
CA ALA A 55 -11.37 2.13 -3.82
C ALA A 55 -11.60 0.75 -4.47
N ASN A 56 -11.90 0.69 -5.76
CA ASN A 56 -12.09 -0.53 -6.53
C ASN A 56 -10.95 -0.76 -7.52
N LEU A 57 -11.08 -0.26 -8.77
CA LEU A 57 -10.08 -0.48 -9.81
C LEU A 57 -8.69 0.05 -9.43
N GLY A 58 -8.61 1.17 -8.71
CA GLY A 58 -7.34 1.72 -8.24
C GLY A 58 -6.62 0.76 -7.30
N ILE A 59 -7.33 0.23 -6.29
CA ILE A 59 -6.78 -0.74 -5.33
C ILE A 59 -6.46 -2.08 -6.03
N THR A 60 -7.31 -2.53 -6.97
CA THR A 60 -7.02 -3.71 -7.81
C THR A 60 -5.65 -3.61 -8.47
N ARG A 61 -5.33 -2.47 -9.08
CA ARG A 61 -4.02 -2.24 -9.74
C ARG A 61 -2.86 -2.27 -8.76
N ILE A 62 -3.03 -1.70 -7.58
CA ILE A 62 -2.03 -1.73 -6.50
C ILE A 62 -1.75 -3.17 -6.08
N ILE A 63 -2.80 -3.96 -5.78
CA ILE A 63 -2.66 -5.36 -5.37
C ILE A 63 -1.90 -6.16 -6.43
N VAL A 64 -2.35 -6.11 -7.70
CA VAL A 64 -1.74 -6.90 -8.78
C VAL A 64 -0.29 -6.52 -9.01
N ASN A 65 0.03 -5.23 -9.07
CA ASN A 65 1.40 -4.78 -9.31
C ASN A 65 2.33 -5.12 -8.14
N ILE A 66 1.87 -4.99 -6.90
CA ILE A 66 2.67 -5.32 -5.72
C ILE A 66 2.87 -6.84 -5.62
N THR A 67 1.80 -7.65 -5.74
CA THR A 67 1.92 -9.11 -5.61
C THR A 67 2.72 -9.76 -6.73
N SER A 68 2.85 -9.09 -7.86
CA SER A 68 3.70 -9.50 -8.99
C SER A 68 5.17 -9.14 -8.82
N ASN A 69 5.52 -8.38 -7.77
CA ASN A 69 6.92 -8.02 -7.47
C ASN A 69 7.24 -8.32 -6.00
N PRO A 70 7.85 -9.46 -5.71
CA PRO A 70 8.15 -9.87 -4.34
C PRO A 70 9.24 -9.03 -3.64
N ALA A 71 9.95 -8.16 -4.35
CA ALA A 71 10.88 -7.21 -3.74
C ALA A 71 10.14 -6.13 -2.93
N ILE A 72 8.90 -5.79 -3.30
CA ILE A 72 8.12 -4.78 -2.60
C ILE A 72 7.64 -5.34 -1.27
N ARG A 73 8.02 -4.68 -0.17
CA ARG A 73 7.74 -5.09 1.20
C ARG A 73 7.00 -4.01 2.00
N PHE A 74 6.96 -2.79 1.50
CA PHE A 74 6.32 -1.65 2.13
C PHE A 74 5.43 -0.92 1.13
N LEU A 75 4.27 -0.47 1.60
CA LEU A 75 3.41 0.46 0.87
C LEU A 75 3.24 1.72 1.72
N LEU A 76 3.91 2.79 1.35
CA LEU A 76 3.73 4.11 1.94
C LEU A 76 2.53 4.80 1.29
N ILE A 77 1.50 5.12 2.08
CA ILE A 77 0.37 5.94 1.66
C ILE A 77 0.67 7.37 2.10
N CYS A 78 0.65 8.34 1.18
CA CYS A 78 0.82 9.77 1.46
C CYS A 78 -0.02 10.61 0.51
N GLY A 79 -0.01 11.93 0.69
CA GLY A 79 -0.81 12.83 -0.14
C GLY A 79 -2.27 12.91 0.28
N LYS A 80 -3.03 13.71 -0.45
CA LYS A 80 -4.44 14.02 -0.16
C LYS A 80 -5.35 12.88 -0.59
N ASP A 81 -6.17 12.37 0.33
CA ASP A 81 -7.16 11.34 0.00
C ASP A 81 -8.40 11.94 -0.68
N SER A 82 -9.06 11.13 -1.51
CA SER A 82 -10.34 11.49 -2.12
C SER A 82 -11.46 11.48 -1.09
N ALA A 83 -12.19 12.58 -0.96
CA ALA A 83 -13.29 12.68 -0.01
C ALA A 83 -14.43 11.67 -0.27
N LEU A 84 -14.69 11.34 -1.54
CA LEU A 84 -15.76 10.42 -1.94
C LEU A 84 -15.29 8.96 -1.95
N PHE A 85 -14.16 8.68 -2.60
CA PHE A 85 -13.71 7.30 -2.83
C PHE A 85 -12.83 6.76 -1.71
N LYS A 86 -12.18 7.61 -0.93
CA LYS A 86 -11.34 7.27 0.22
C LYS A 86 -10.44 6.05 -0.01
N PRO A 87 -9.68 5.99 -1.12
CA PRO A 87 -8.86 4.82 -1.41
C PRO A 87 -7.74 4.61 -0.39
N GLY A 88 -7.21 5.66 0.24
CA GLY A 88 -6.22 5.54 1.31
C GLY A 88 -6.77 4.79 2.51
N GLN A 89 -7.91 5.24 3.04
CA GLN A 89 -8.60 4.55 4.14
C GLN A 89 -8.98 3.12 3.75
N SER A 90 -9.43 2.90 2.50
CA SER A 90 -9.80 1.56 2.03
C SER A 90 -8.60 0.62 1.91
N LEU A 91 -7.40 1.11 1.58
CA LEU A 91 -6.16 0.31 1.59
C LEU A 91 -5.78 -0.13 3.01
N VAL A 92 -5.91 0.76 4.00
CA VAL A 92 -5.68 0.43 5.40
C VAL A 92 -6.68 -0.63 5.87
N ALA A 93 -7.98 -0.43 5.62
CA ALA A 93 -9.02 -1.39 5.96
C ALA A 93 -8.80 -2.76 5.30
N LEU A 94 -8.36 -2.78 4.03
CA LEU A 94 -8.01 -4.01 3.32
C LEU A 94 -6.86 -4.76 4.00
N ALA A 95 -5.82 -4.04 4.42
CA ALA A 95 -4.68 -4.66 5.11
C ALA A 95 -5.08 -5.25 6.46
N GLU A 96 -5.89 -4.55 7.23
CA GLU A 96 -6.32 -4.97 8.55
C GLU A 96 -7.35 -6.10 8.50
N LYS A 97 -8.39 -5.97 7.65
CA LYS A 97 -9.60 -6.80 7.70
C LYS A 97 -9.84 -7.66 6.45
N GLY A 98 -9.22 -7.31 5.32
CA GLY A 98 -9.41 -8.03 4.07
C GLY A 98 -10.74 -7.73 3.39
N VAL A 99 -11.31 -8.74 2.74
CA VAL A 99 -12.58 -8.65 2.01
C VAL A 99 -13.58 -9.67 2.53
N ASP A 100 -14.88 -9.34 2.39
CA ASP A 100 -15.98 -10.26 2.67
C ASP A 100 -16.24 -11.23 1.50
N ASP A 101 -17.27 -12.09 1.64
CA ASP A 101 -17.67 -13.07 0.63
C ASP A 101 -18.12 -12.43 -0.69
N LYS A 102 -18.54 -11.16 -0.67
CA LYS A 102 -18.90 -10.37 -1.85
C LYS A 102 -17.74 -9.57 -2.42
N ARG A 103 -16.52 -9.83 -1.90
CA ARG A 103 -15.28 -9.13 -2.27
C ARG A 103 -15.31 -7.62 -1.98
N ARG A 104 -16.15 -7.20 -1.05
CA ARG A 104 -16.14 -5.85 -0.52
C ARG A 104 -15.08 -5.74 0.55
N ILE A 105 -14.30 -4.68 0.53
CA ILE A 105 -13.32 -4.38 1.58
C ILE A 105 -14.07 -4.11 2.88
N ILE A 106 -13.80 -4.90 3.91
CA ILE A 106 -14.46 -4.81 5.22
C ILE A 106 -14.08 -3.47 5.87
N ASP A 107 -15.07 -2.72 6.35
CA ASP A 107 -14.95 -1.40 6.98
C ASP A 107 -14.32 -0.30 6.08
N ALA A 108 -14.32 -0.49 4.78
CA ALA A 108 -13.97 0.60 3.87
C ALA A 108 -15.10 1.63 3.80
N ALA A 109 -14.74 2.90 4.05
CA ALA A 109 -15.69 4.03 4.05
C ALA A 109 -15.84 4.71 2.68
N GLY A 110 -15.06 4.28 1.67
CA GLY A 110 -15.10 4.83 0.33
C GLY A 110 -16.32 4.37 -0.48
N TYR A 111 -16.64 5.09 -1.54
CA TYR A 111 -17.69 4.69 -2.47
C TYR A 111 -17.26 3.44 -3.24
N ASP A 112 -18.14 2.43 -3.24
CA ASP A 112 -18.02 1.16 -3.98
C ASP A 112 -16.65 0.45 -3.83
N PRO A 113 -16.23 0.09 -2.58
CA PRO A 113 -14.95 -0.55 -2.32
C PRO A 113 -15.02 -2.07 -2.57
N VAL A 114 -15.37 -2.49 -3.79
CA VAL A 114 -15.50 -3.90 -4.19
C VAL A 114 -14.40 -4.27 -5.17
N LEU A 115 -13.78 -5.44 -4.98
CA LEU A 115 -12.66 -5.96 -5.77
C LEU A 115 -13.08 -7.20 -6.57
N PRO A 116 -13.97 -7.10 -7.57
CA PRO A 116 -14.59 -8.26 -8.20
C PRO A 116 -13.61 -9.15 -8.98
N SER A 117 -12.51 -8.57 -9.46
CA SER A 117 -11.49 -9.25 -10.27
C SER A 117 -10.28 -9.73 -9.48
N ILE A 118 -10.28 -9.61 -8.16
CA ILE A 118 -9.18 -10.08 -7.30
C ILE A 118 -9.63 -11.31 -6.53
N ASP A 119 -8.80 -12.36 -6.56
CA ASP A 119 -9.05 -13.56 -5.77
C ASP A 119 -8.71 -13.32 -4.30
N PRO A 120 -9.46 -13.93 -3.36
CA PRO A 120 -9.20 -13.82 -1.93
C PRO A 120 -7.77 -14.22 -1.54
N GLU A 121 -7.20 -15.22 -2.22
CA GLU A 121 -5.81 -15.65 -2.02
C GLU A 121 -4.82 -14.53 -2.39
N GLN A 122 -5.10 -13.76 -3.43
CA GLN A 122 -4.24 -12.64 -3.82
C GLN A 122 -4.34 -11.49 -2.82
N VAL A 123 -5.52 -11.26 -2.23
CA VAL A 123 -5.68 -10.32 -1.10
C VAL A 123 -4.84 -10.80 0.10
N GLN A 124 -4.89 -12.09 0.42
CA GLN A 124 -4.09 -12.66 1.52
C GLN A 124 -2.58 -12.56 1.24
N GLN A 125 -2.15 -12.81 0.00
CA GLN A 125 -0.75 -12.61 -0.39
C GLN A 125 -0.35 -11.15 -0.20
N PHE A 126 -1.13 -10.18 -0.69
CA PHE A 126 -0.87 -8.77 -0.53
C PHE A 126 -0.70 -8.39 0.96
N ARG A 127 -1.62 -8.81 1.82
CA ARG A 127 -1.59 -8.54 3.27
C ARG A 127 -0.39 -9.15 3.99
N LYS A 128 0.13 -10.29 3.50
CA LYS A 128 1.34 -10.93 4.05
C LYS A 128 2.61 -10.33 3.49
N GLN A 129 2.58 -9.87 2.25
CA GLN A 129 3.76 -9.39 1.55
C GLN A 129 4.18 -8.00 2.01
N VAL A 130 3.24 -7.07 2.21
CA VAL A 130 3.56 -5.68 2.49
C VAL A 130 3.04 -5.20 3.84
N GLU A 131 3.87 -4.41 4.51
CA GLU A 131 3.47 -3.56 5.61
C GLU A 131 2.96 -2.24 5.02
N ILE A 132 1.75 -1.80 5.44
CA ILE A 132 1.19 -0.52 5.03
C ILE A 132 1.50 0.54 6.08
N LEU A 133 1.99 1.69 5.61
CA LEU A 133 2.20 2.87 6.45
C LEU A 133 1.23 3.95 6.01
N ASP A 134 0.28 4.25 6.89
CA ASP A 134 -0.75 5.26 6.65
C ASP A 134 -0.25 6.65 7.06
N TRP A 135 0.02 7.45 6.04
CA TRP A 135 0.35 8.87 6.11
C TRP A 135 -0.58 9.66 5.19
N ALA A 136 -1.82 9.19 5.01
CA ALA A 136 -2.82 9.93 4.26
C ALA A 136 -3.01 11.34 4.83
N GLY A 137 -3.00 12.33 3.95
CA GLY A 137 -3.00 13.75 4.31
C GLY A 137 -1.61 14.39 4.41
N GLU A 138 -0.52 13.60 4.45
CA GLU A 138 0.83 14.15 4.41
C GLU A 138 1.20 14.54 2.97
N GLU A 139 1.48 15.81 2.76
CA GLU A 139 1.88 16.37 1.48
C GLU A 139 3.26 17.04 1.51
N ASP A 140 3.93 17.03 2.65
CA ASP A 140 5.30 17.51 2.75
C ASP A 140 6.25 16.50 2.11
N LEU A 141 6.99 16.97 1.11
CA LEU A 141 7.91 16.13 0.36
C LEU A 141 9.08 15.66 1.23
N GLN A 142 9.63 16.53 2.08
CA GLN A 142 10.77 16.18 2.92
C GLN A 142 10.40 15.10 3.93
N VAL A 143 9.24 15.23 4.59
CA VAL A 143 8.71 14.22 5.51
C VAL A 143 8.52 12.90 4.79
N SER A 144 7.92 12.91 3.59
CA SER A 144 7.73 11.69 2.79
C SER A 144 9.05 11.04 2.38
N GLN A 145 10.08 11.83 2.04
CA GLN A 145 11.43 11.34 1.69
C GLN A 145 12.12 10.67 2.88
N GLU A 146 12.04 11.25 4.07
CA GLU A 146 12.59 10.68 5.30
C GLU A 146 11.94 9.33 5.62
N ARG A 147 10.63 9.20 5.40
CA ARG A 147 9.90 7.92 5.58
C ARG A 147 10.34 6.87 4.57
N VAL A 148 10.42 7.21 3.30
CA VAL A 148 10.94 6.29 2.27
C VAL A 148 12.32 5.78 2.65
N LYS A 149 13.23 6.66 3.06
CA LYS A 149 14.58 6.27 3.49
C LYS A 149 14.53 5.27 4.66
N SER A 150 13.78 5.59 5.70
CA SER A 150 13.63 4.71 6.87
C SER A 150 13.11 3.32 6.50
N LEU A 151 12.15 3.24 5.55
CA LEU A 151 11.61 1.97 5.07
C LEU A 151 12.63 1.20 4.22
N SER A 152 13.37 1.90 3.36
CA SER A 152 14.42 1.29 2.55
C SER A 152 15.51 0.67 3.42
N ASP A 153 15.90 1.35 4.51
CA ASP A 153 16.90 0.86 5.46
C ASP A 153 16.42 -0.39 6.25
N ARG A 154 15.10 -0.54 6.42
CA ARG A 154 14.47 -1.69 7.09
C ARG A 154 14.28 -2.91 6.19
N ASN A 155 14.65 -2.87 4.92
CA ASN A 155 14.35 -3.91 3.92
C ASN A 155 14.53 -5.34 4.46
N PRO A 156 13.47 -6.14 4.60
CA PRO A 156 13.54 -7.51 5.11
C PRO A 156 13.93 -8.54 4.04
N GLY A 157 14.25 -8.10 2.83
CA GLY A 157 14.50 -8.96 1.67
C GLY A 157 13.23 -9.37 0.92
N VAL A 158 13.42 -10.19 -0.09
CA VAL A 158 12.35 -10.61 -1.01
C VAL A 158 11.31 -11.47 -0.29
N PHE A 159 10.04 -11.23 -0.56
CA PHE A 159 8.94 -12.06 -0.06
C PHE A 159 8.96 -13.45 -0.70
N VAL A 160 8.93 -14.49 0.13
CA VAL A 160 8.90 -15.88 -0.33
C VAL A 160 7.53 -16.48 -0.05
N THR A 161 6.79 -16.80 -1.11
CA THR A 161 5.48 -17.45 -0.99
C THR A 161 5.66 -18.88 -0.48
N GLY A 162 4.99 -19.25 0.62
CA GLY A 162 5.00 -20.64 1.12
C GLY A 162 5.93 -20.92 2.29
N GLN A 163 6.63 -19.97 2.87
CA GLN A 163 7.21 -20.16 4.20
C GLN A 163 6.07 -20.29 5.23
N LYS A 164 5.93 -21.47 5.84
CA LYS A 164 5.21 -21.60 7.10
C LYS A 164 5.88 -20.63 8.07
N GLU A 165 5.12 -19.68 8.59
CA GLU A 165 5.58 -18.87 9.70
C GLU A 165 6.01 -19.84 10.81
N THR A 166 7.29 -19.96 11.05
CA THR A 166 7.81 -20.52 12.30
C THR A 166 7.34 -19.55 13.36
N GLY A 167 6.41 -20.03 14.19
CA GLY A 167 5.58 -19.25 15.10
C GLY A 167 6.34 -18.50 16.19
N GLU A 168 7.01 -17.45 15.79
CA GLU A 168 7.17 -16.29 16.64
C GLU A 168 6.09 -15.31 16.21
N ALA A 169 5.01 -15.30 17.00
CA ALA A 169 3.96 -14.33 16.90
C ALA A 169 4.61 -12.94 16.74
N ARG A 170 4.48 -12.32 15.55
CA ARG A 170 4.59 -10.87 15.49
C ARG A 170 3.62 -10.36 16.55
N LYS A 171 4.16 -9.94 17.69
CA LYS A 171 3.39 -9.09 18.60
C LYS A 171 2.80 -8.04 17.67
N GLN A 172 1.48 -7.93 17.67
CA GLN A 172 0.79 -6.77 17.16
C GLN A 172 1.42 -5.58 17.90
N GLU A 173 2.48 -5.03 17.32
CA GLU A 173 2.85 -3.67 17.67
C GLU A 173 1.66 -2.86 17.19
N GLU A 174 0.92 -2.32 18.16
CA GLU A 174 -0.17 -1.40 17.93
C GLU A 174 0.23 -0.48 16.78
N PHE A 175 -0.61 -0.42 15.75
CA PHE A 175 -0.47 0.54 14.66
C PHE A 175 -0.48 1.94 15.27
N VAL A 176 0.68 2.43 15.63
CA VAL A 176 0.83 3.78 16.18
C VAL A 176 0.95 4.72 15.01
N SER A 177 -0.14 5.34 14.63
CA SER A 177 -0.11 6.53 13.78
C SER A 177 0.66 7.63 14.52
N ILE A 178 1.92 7.85 14.14
CA ILE A 178 2.72 8.95 14.68
C ILE A 178 2.45 10.18 13.82
N ARG A 179 1.57 11.06 14.29
CA ARG A 179 1.41 12.39 13.69
C ARG A 179 2.61 13.28 14.02
N PRO A 180 2.95 14.24 13.13
CA PRO A 180 3.91 15.29 13.47
C PRO A 180 3.47 16.02 14.74
N GLY A 181 4.25 15.91 15.83
CA GLY A 181 3.93 16.54 17.11
C GLY A 181 4.00 15.62 18.33
N GLY A 182 4.22 14.31 18.14
CA GLY A 182 4.61 13.41 19.23
C GLY A 182 3.53 13.08 20.27
N GLN A 183 2.26 13.40 20.04
CA GLN A 183 1.17 12.99 20.94
C GLN A 183 0.50 11.72 20.41
N ARG A 184 0.50 10.69 21.27
CA ARG A 184 -0.22 9.43 21.05
C ARG A 184 -1.66 9.64 21.49
N GLU A 185 -2.56 9.90 20.54
CA GLU A 185 -3.99 9.84 20.80
C GLU A 185 -4.60 8.73 19.94
N PRO A 186 -5.48 7.88 20.51
CA PRO A 186 -6.25 6.95 19.71
C PRO A 186 -7.16 7.73 18.77
N LEU A 187 -7.19 7.36 17.49
CA LEU A 187 -8.12 7.92 16.52
C LEU A 187 -9.55 7.50 16.92
N LEU A 188 -10.24 8.36 17.63
CA LEU A 188 -11.67 8.21 17.87
C LEU A 188 -12.42 8.73 16.65
N TYR A 189 -12.92 7.79 15.85
CA TYR A 189 -13.93 8.10 14.83
C TYR A 189 -15.29 8.14 15.51
N ASP A 190 -16.07 9.17 15.23
CA ASP A 190 -17.49 9.13 15.58
C ASP A 190 -18.23 8.10 14.71
N ARG A 191 -19.48 7.81 15.05
CA ARG A 191 -20.30 6.85 14.32
C ARG A 191 -20.58 7.21 12.86
N LEU A 192 -20.16 8.39 12.42
CA LEU A 192 -20.35 8.94 11.07
C LEU A 192 -19.02 9.05 10.30
N GLY A 193 -17.87 8.69 10.92
CA GLY A 193 -16.57 8.66 10.26
C GLY A 193 -15.89 10.03 10.12
N TYR A 194 -16.25 11.01 10.93
CA TYR A 194 -15.58 12.30 11.00
C TYR A 194 -14.55 12.33 12.12
N LEU A 195 -13.39 12.94 11.85
CA LEU A 195 -12.39 13.26 12.86
C LEU A 195 -12.91 14.40 13.74
N ASN A 196 -12.96 14.21 15.04
CA ASN A 196 -13.11 15.28 16.03
C ASN A 196 -11.76 15.90 16.35
#